data_cdb473d78c375a79343198b44f58b302
#
_entry.id   cdb473d78c375a79343198b44f58b302
#
_cell.length_a   1.000
_cell.length_b   1.000
_cell.length_c   1.000
_cell.angle_alpha   90.00
_cell.angle_beta   90.00
_cell.angle_gamma   90.00
#
_symmetry.space_group_name_H-M   'P 1'
#
loop_
_entity.id
_entity.type
_entity.pdbx_description
1 polymer ?
#
loop_
_entity_poly.entity_id
_entity_poly.type
_entity_poly.pdbx_seq_one_letter_code
_entity_poly.pdbx_strand_id
1 'polypeptide(L)'
;MSITTPPFWHQAPFTRLLFPLIIGIITCYYLLHGVFTNAQLETTLYLTVGLSISGLLMTAQLSSFKKYRYRFIQGILLQIVFASLGIAAMQNRLQARDQETALLAASKKGAIYIMRLIEPLQLKNKTHKTVAIIESIGTAQYEIKTRIKIIVHIAVNRSHSIINFLSAGSYIATATQPNPVPDTHNPGGFNYKEWLFRNEITHQLYLAKGSWVMLPNKKSNEYLQVLQQKIRNRLQQNITGKQEKAVAAALLIGYKQDIDSDLMKAYSNTGVIHVIAISGLHLGLIYGLLIGI
;
A
#
# COMPACT_ATOMS: atom_id res chain seq x y z
N MET A 1 41.91 31.64 5.77
CA MET A 1 40.63 31.61 5.01
C MET A 1 39.88 30.36 5.43
N SER A 2 38.87 30.50 6.30
CA SER A 2 38.01 29.39 6.68
C SER A 2 37.08 29.08 5.50
N ILE A 3 37.24 27.95 4.86
CA ILE A 3 36.32 27.44 3.85
C ILE A 3 35.05 27.04 4.61
N THR A 4 34.08 27.97 4.68
CA THR A 4 32.76 27.66 5.22
C THR A 4 32.07 26.73 4.19
N THR A 5 31.99 25.45 4.51
CA THR A 5 31.22 24.50 3.70
C THR A 5 29.77 25.01 3.59
N PRO A 6 29.21 25.10 2.39
CA PRO A 6 27.82 25.56 2.22
C PRO A 6 26.90 24.65 3.01
N PRO A 7 25.86 25.20 3.68
CA PRO A 7 24.93 24.41 4.47
C PRO A 7 24.29 23.32 3.60
N PHE A 8 24.00 22.15 4.22
CA PHE A 8 23.49 20.94 3.60
C PHE A 8 22.35 21.17 2.58
N TRP A 9 21.44 22.09 2.88
CA TRP A 9 20.32 22.45 1.98
C TRP A 9 20.73 23.16 0.68
N HIS A 10 21.96 23.65 0.54
CA HIS A 10 22.48 24.12 -0.75
C HIS A 10 22.93 22.98 -1.65
N GLN A 11 23.32 21.86 -1.06
CA GLN A 11 23.78 20.69 -1.79
C GLN A 11 22.62 19.76 -2.22
N ALA A 12 21.45 19.87 -1.60
CA ALA A 12 20.29 19.03 -1.86
C ALA A 12 19.02 19.87 -2.16
N PRO A 13 18.91 20.45 -3.35
CA PRO A 13 17.79 21.35 -3.71
C PRO A 13 16.42 20.66 -3.64
N PHE A 14 16.37 19.38 -3.89
CA PHE A 14 15.10 18.61 -3.83
C PHE A 14 14.56 18.47 -2.41
N THR A 15 15.38 18.48 -1.38
CA THR A 15 14.90 18.42 0.01
C THR A 15 14.05 19.63 0.36
N ARG A 16 14.36 20.81 -0.20
CA ARG A 16 13.57 22.04 0.02
C ARG A 16 12.16 21.95 -0.54
N LEU A 17 11.95 21.17 -1.61
CA LEU A 17 10.66 20.97 -2.24
C LEU A 17 9.89 19.81 -1.59
N LEU A 18 10.60 18.85 -1.01
CA LEU A 18 10.00 17.72 -0.32
C LEU A 18 9.28 18.16 0.97
N PHE A 19 9.85 19.10 1.73
CA PHE A 19 9.22 19.60 2.97
C PHE A 19 7.82 20.16 2.74
N PRO A 20 7.57 21.12 1.85
CA PRO A 20 6.23 21.65 1.62
C PRO A 20 5.27 20.59 1.08
N LEU A 21 5.72 19.65 0.26
CA LEU A 21 4.90 18.54 -0.20
C LEU A 21 4.44 17.65 0.96
N ILE A 22 5.36 17.27 1.86
CA ILE A 22 5.01 16.48 3.06
C ILE A 22 4.05 17.27 3.96
N ILE A 23 4.31 18.55 4.18
CA ILE A 23 3.41 19.41 4.96
C ILE A 23 2.02 19.43 4.34
N GLY A 24 1.91 19.55 3.02
CA GLY A 24 0.63 19.51 2.31
C GLY A 24 -0.13 18.20 2.53
N ILE A 25 0.56 17.05 2.45
CA ILE A 25 -0.03 15.73 2.71
C ILE A 25 -0.56 15.64 4.15
N ILE A 26 0.27 16.05 5.13
CA ILE A 26 -0.09 16.03 6.56
C ILE A 26 -1.27 16.95 6.83
N THR A 27 -1.24 18.16 6.28
CA THR A 27 -2.32 19.14 6.45
C THR A 27 -3.64 18.61 5.89
N CYS A 28 -3.63 18.01 4.70
CA CYS A 28 -4.83 17.39 4.12
C CYS A 28 -5.36 16.27 5.01
N TYR A 29 -4.49 15.38 5.47
CA TYR A 29 -4.89 14.21 6.24
C TYR A 29 -5.49 14.56 7.60
N TYR A 30 -4.91 15.50 8.34
CA TYR A 30 -5.31 15.80 9.72
C TYR A 30 -6.26 16.99 9.87
N LEU A 31 -6.18 17.98 9.00
CA LEU A 31 -6.89 19.24 9.18
C LEU A 31 -8.00 19.48 8.15
N LEU A 32 -7.80 19.09 6.90
CA LEU A 32 -8.73 19.44 5.83
C LEU A 32 -9.76 18.34 5.56
N HIS A 33 -9.40 17.08 5.80
CA HIS A 33 -10.31 15.94 5.59
C HIS A 33 -11.47 15.99 6.59
N GLY A 34 -12.70 16.07 6.05
CA GLY A 34 -13.92 16.19 6.86
C GLY A 34 -14.36 17.61 7.24
N VAL A 35 -13.51 18.63 7.04
CA VAL A 35 -13.86 20.05 7.30
C VAL A 35 -14.41 20.72 6.05
N PHE A 36 -13.81 20.43 4.89
CA PHE A 36 -14.21 21.00 3.61
C PHE A 36 -14.85 19.95 2.72
N THR A 37 -15.84 20.39 1.92
CA THR A 37 -16.36 19.52 0.85
C THR A 37 -15.28 19.31 -0.21
N ASN A 38 -15.31 18.16 -0.88
CA ASN A 38 -14.34 17.84 -1.93
C ASN A 38 -14.30 18.91 -3.02
N ALA A 39 -15.46 19.45 -3.42
CA ALA A 39 -15.56 20.51 -4.43
C ALA A 39 -14.93 21.84 -3.97
N GLN A 40 -15.11 22.20 -2.70
CA GLN A 40 -14.49 23.43 -2.14
C GLN A 40 -12.97 23.31 -2.08
N LEU A 41 -12.47 22.13 -1.70
CA LEU A 41 -11.04 21.89 -1.61
C LEU A 41 -10.40 21.88 -3.02
N GLU A 42 -11.02 21.27 -4.00
CA GLU A 42 -10.57 21.28 -5.38
C GLU A 42 -10.52 22.68 -5.97
N THR A 43 -11.59 23.47 -5.80
CA THR A 43 -11.61 24.85 -6.30
C THR A 43 -10.55 25.72 -5.68
N THR A 44 -10.33 25.61 -4.35
CA THR A 44 -9.26 26.35 -3.67
C THR A 44 -7.87 25.92 -4.11
N LEU A 45 -7.66 24.64 -4.36
CA LEU A 45 -6.39 24.12 -4.90
C LEU A 45 -6.12 24.64 -6.31
N TYR A 46 -7.09 24.58 -7.21
CA TYR A 46 -6.92 25.11 -8.58
C TYR A 46 -6.60 26.60 -8.57
N LEU A 47 -7.28 27.39 -7.72
CA LEU A 47 -7.02 28.81 -7.60
C LEU A 47 -5.62 29.10 -7.03
N THR A 48 -5.21 28.41 -5.97
CA THR A 48 -3.88 28.64 -5.35
C THR A 48 -2.74 28.22 -6.27
N VAL A 49 -2.87 27.12 -6.98
CA VAL A 49 -1.89 26.64 -7.96
C VAL A 49 -1.85 27.58 -9.15
N GLY A 50 -3.01 27.98 -9.69
CA GLY A 50 -3.11 28.90 -10.83
C GLY A 50 -2.47 30.25 -10.54
N LEU A 51 -2.78 30.86 -9.39
CA LEU A 51 -2.17 32.12 -8.93
C LEU A 51 -0.66 32.00 -8.73
N SER A 52 -0.21 30.88 -8.15
CA SER A 52 1.22 30.65 -7.91
C SER A 52 1.99 30.48 -9.21
N ILE A 53 1.45 29.72 -10.17
CA ILE A 53 2.06 29.54 -11.49
C ILE A 53 2.07 30.87 -12.26
N SER A 54 0.97 31.62 -12.25
CA SER A 54 0.90 32.94 -12.88
C SER A 54 1.95 33.91 -12.31
N GLY A 55 2.12 33.91 -10.98
CA GLY A 55 3.16 34.68 -10.31
C GLY A 55 4.57 34.24 -10.69
N LEU A 56 4.82 32.95 -10.83
CA LEU A 56 6.10 32.41 -11.30
C LEU A 56 6.40 32.82 -12.74
N LEU A 57 5.42 32.74 -13.64
CA LEU A 57 5.55 33.17 -15.04
C LEU A 57 5.81 34.69 -15.13
N MET A 58 5.07 35.49 -14.37
CA MET A 58 5.27 36.95 -14.32
C MET A 58 6.67 37.32 -13.86
N THR A 59 7.16 36.67 -12.80
CA THR A 59 8.52 36.91 -12.30
C THR A 59 9.61 36.38 -13.23
N ALA A 60 9.32 35.37 -14.06
CA ALA A 60 10.24 34.83 -15.06
C ALA A 60 10.49 35.81 -16.22
N GLN A 61 9.52 36.68 -16.54
CA GLN A 61 9.61 37.69 -17.60
C GLN A 61 10.32 38.99 -17.17
N LEU A 62 10.66 39.13 -15.89
CA LEU A 62 11.34 40.33 -15.39
C LEU A 62 12.81 40.38 -15.87
N SER A 63 13.34 41.64 -16.00
CA SER A 63 14.76 41.85 -16.31
C SER A 63 15.67 41.22 -15.25
N SER A 64 16.89 40.85 -15.62
CA SER A 64 17.84 40.12 -14.74
C SER A 64 18.04 40.82 -13.38
N PHE A 65 18.07 42.13 -13.33
CA PHE A 65 18.23 42.90 -12.08
C PHE A 65 16.99 42.78 -11.18
N LYS A 66 15.78 42.90 -11.74
CA LYS A 66 14.54 42.70 -11.00
C LYS A 66 14.34 41.24 -10.56
N LYS A 67 14.76 40.32 -11.36
CA LYS A 67 14.72 38.86 -11.07
C LYS A 67 15.48 38.50 -9.79
N TYR A 68 16.64 39.11 -9.55
CA TYR A 68 17.39 38.90 -8.32
C TYR A 68 16.63 39.43 -7.07
N ARG A 69 15.99 40.57 -7.16
CA ARG A 69 15.19 41.17 -6.08
C ARG A 69 13.97 40.31 -5.69
N TYR A 70 13.35 39.65 -6.66
CA TYR A 70 12.13 38.82 -6.46
C TYR A 70 12.41 37.34 -6.26
N ARG A 71 13.67 36.93 -6.16
CA ARG A 71 14.07 35.52 -6.00
C ARG A 71 13.44 34.87 -4.77
N PHE A 72 13.26 35.61 -3.69
CA PHE A 72 12.60 35.13 -2.47
C PHE A 72 11.12 34.78 -2.72
N ILE A 73 10.41 35.63 -3.45
CA ILE A 73 8.99 35.44 -3.82
C ILE A 73 8.84 34.19 -4.70
N GLN A 74 9.75 33.99 -5.66
CA GLN A 74 9.76 32.78 -6.49
C GLN A 74 9.90 31.51 -5.65
N GLY A 75 10.76 31.54 -4.63
CA GLY A 75 10.93 30.46 -3.69
C GLY A 75 9.66 30.12 -2.92
N ILE A 76 8.95 31.16 -2.41
CA ILE A 76 7.68 30.97 -1.70
C ILE A 76 6.60 30.43 -2.63
N LEU A 77 6.44 30.99 -3.83
CA LEU A 77 5.46 30.51 -4.80
C LEU A 77 5.67 29.04 -5.14
N LEU A 78 6.92 28.65 -5.33
CA LEU A 78 7.28 27.26 -5.59
C LEU A 78 6.91 26.33 -4.42
N GLN A 79 7.15 26.76 -3.17
CA GLN A 79 6.75 25.99 -2.00
C GLN A 79 5.23 25.85 -1.89
N ILE A 80 4.46 26.89 -2.21
CA ILE A 80 2.98 26.83 -2.25
C ILE A 80 2.51 25.81 -3.29
N VAL A 81 3.13 25.80 -4.48
CA VAL A 81 2.79 24.78 -5.52
C VAL A 81 3.04 23.37 -5.01
N PHE A 82 4.19 23.10 -4.39
CA PHE A 82 4.49 21.76 -3.87
C PHE A 82 3.61 21.36 -2.70
N ALA A 83 3.26 22.30 -1.80
CA ALA A 83 2.29 22.06 -0.73
C ALA A 83 0.90 21.72 -1.30
N SER A 84 0.44 22.47 -2.30
CA SER A 84 -0.83 22.23 -2.98
C SER A 84 -0.85 20.87 -3.71
N LEU A 85 0.27 20.47 -4.33
CA LEU A 85 0.42 19.13 -4.92
C LEU A 85 0.32 18.02 -3.85
N GLY A 86 0.91 18.24 -2.68
CA GLY A 86 0.79 17.31 -1.55
C GLY A 86 -0.65 17.16 -1.07
N ILE A 87 -1.38 18.27 -0.94
CA ILE A 87 -2.80 18.28 -0.59
C ILE A 87 -3.62 17.54 -1.66
N ALA A 88 -3.43 17.86 -2.94
CA ALA A 88 -4.15 17.24 -4.04
C ALA A 88 -3.93 15.73 -4.12
N ALA A 89 -2.68 15.28 -3.97
CA ALA A 89 -2.34 13.87 -3.98
C ALA A 89 -3.02 13.10 -2.84
N MET A 90 -3.05 13.69 -1.63
CA MET A 90 -3.71 13.06 -0.49
C MET A 90 -5.23 13.06 -0.63
N GLN A 91 -5.82 14.17 -1.09
CA GLN A 91 -7.24 14.30 -1.33
C GLN A 91 -7.75 13.26 -2.35
N ASN A 92 -7.08 13.11 -3.50
CA ASN A 92 -7.44 12.12 -4.50
C ASN A 92 -7.44 10.70 -3.91
N ARG A 93 -6.50 10.41 -3.02
CA ARG A 93 -6.41 9.12 -2.34
C ARG A 93 -7.55 8.90 -1.35
N LEU A 94 -7.95 9.93 -0.61
CA LEU A 94 -9.07 9.86 0.34
C LEU A 94 -10.41 9.72 -0.41
N GLN A 95 -10.62 10.51 -1.46
CA GLN A 95 -11.82 10.42 -2.30
C GLN A 95 -12.00 9.04 -2.94
N ALA A 96 -10.91 8.45 -3.47
CA ALA A 96 -10.96 7.10 -4.02
C ALA A 96 -11.46 6.08 -2.98
N ARG A 97 -11.02 6.20 -1.73
CA ARG A 97 -11.47 5.33 -0.64
C ARG A 97 -12.92 5.56 -0.23
N ASP A 98 -13.35 6.82 -0.19
CA ASP A 98 -14.75 7.14 0.10
C ASP A 98 -15.67 6.56 -0.97
N GLN A 99 -15.27 6.63 -2.25
CA GLN A 99 -15.98 6.00 -3.36
C GLN A 99 -15.99 4.47 -3.25
N GLU A 100 -14.88 3.83 -2.90
CA GLU A 100 -14.80 2.40 -2.65
C GLU A 100 -15.73 1.96 -1.51
N THR A 101 -15.72 2.71 -0.41
CA THR A 101 -16.58 2.46 0.74
C THR A 101 -18.05 2.63 0.39
N ALA A 102 -18.42 3.69 -0.34
CA ALA A 102 -19.77 3.94 -0.83
C ALA A 102 -20.22 2.84 -1.80
N LEU A 103 -19.35 2.37 -2.68
CA LEU A 103 -19.65 1.29 -3.61
C LEU A 103 -19.97 -0.02 -2.89
N LEU A 104 -19.17 -0.39 -1.87
CA LEU A 104 -19.43 -1.57 -1.05
C LEU A 104 -20.72 -1.45 -0.23
N ALA A 105 -21.00 -0.25 0.30
CA ALA A 105 -22.23 0.01 1.05
C ALA A 105 -23.47 -0.03 0.15
N ALA A 106 -23.37 0.48 -1.07
CA ALA A 106 -24.46 0.51 -2.06
C ALA A 106 -24.69 -0.84 -2.76
N SER A 107 -23.79 -1.81 -2.58
CA SER A 107 -23.96 -3.12 -3.20
C SER A 107 -25.21 -3.82 -2.69
N LYS A 108 -26.05 -4.27 -3.62
CA LYS A 108 -27.36 -4.89 -3.32
C LYS A 108 -27.18 -6.23 -2.60
N LYS A 109 -28.14 -6.59 -1.74
CA LYS A 109 -28.24 -7.95 -1.19
C LYS A 109 -28.24 -8.96 -2.33
N GLY A 110 -27.36 -9.96 -2.27
CA GLY A 110 -27.21 -10.98 -3.31
C GLY A 110 -26.19 -10.64 -4.41
N ALA A 111 -25.47 -9.53 -4.30
CA ALA A 111 -24.33 -9.27 -5.16
C ALA A 111 -23.24 -10.32 -4.95
N ILE A 112 -22.62 -10.75 -6.04
CA ILE A 112 -21.48 -11.67 -6.04
C ILE A 112 -20.21 -10.85 -6.10
N TYR A 113 -19.30 -11.10 -5.18
CA TYR A 113 -17.96 -10.50 -5.11
C TYR A 113 -16.95 -11.49 -5.66
N ILE A 114 -16.30 -11.16 -6.76
CA ILE A 114 -15.17 -11.93 -7.30
C ILE A 114 -13.89 -11.26 -6.81
N MET A 115 -13.07 -12.01 -6.12
CA MET A 115 -11.86 -11.50 -5.53
C MET A 115 -10.66 -12.41 -5.81
N ARG A 116 -9.50 -11.77 -5.94
CA ARG A 116 -8.21 -12.44 -6.12
C ARG A 116 -7.40 -12.32 -4.84
N LEU A 117 -6.91 -13.44 -4.32
CA LEU A 117 -6.02 -13.46 -3.17
C LEU A 117 -4.65 -12.88 -3.57
N ILE A 118 -4.13 -11.94 -2.80
CA ILE A 118 -2.81 -11.33 -3.05
C ILE A 118 -1.75 -11.98 -2.19
N GLU A 119 -2.13 -12.27 -0.96
CA GLU A 119 -1.23 -12.89 0.01
C GLU A 119 -1.62 -14.36 0.20
N PRO A 120 -0.64 -15.20 0.50
CA PRO A 120 -0.94 -16.58 0.89
C PRO A 120 -1.65 -16.62 2.24
N LEU A 121 -2.39 -17.71 2.45
CA LEU A 121 -3.16 -17.90 3.68
C LEU A 121 -2.24 -18.05 4.89
N GLN A 122 -2.48 -17.25 5.90
CA GLN A 122 -1.83 -17.34 7.21
C GLN A 122 -2.82 -17.91 8.22
N LEU A 123 -2.48 -19.04 8.85
CA LEU A 123 -3.28 -19.60 9.91
C LEU A 123 -3.19 -18.69 11.15
N LYS A 124 -4.31 -18.16 11.61
CA LYS A 124 -4.37 -17.32 12.80
C LYS A 124 -5.55 -17.77 13.68
N ASN A 125 -5.23 -18.40 14.81
CA ASN A 125 -6.21 -18.99 15.73
C ASN A 125 -7.13 -20.02 15.02
N LYS A 126 -8.40 -19.64 14.78
CA LYS A 126 -9.44 -20.50 14.19
C LYS A 126 -9.78 -20.12 12.75
N THR A 127 -9.02 -19.22 12.12
CA THR A 127 -9.28 -18.75 10.76
C THR A 127 -7.99 -18.65 9.96
N HIS A 128 -8.10 -18.87 8.65
CA HIS A 128 -7.06 -18.48 7.71
C HIS A 128 -7.28 -17.02 7.31
N LYS A 129 -6.28 -16.18 7.57
CA LYS A 129 -6.28 -14.77 7.17
C LYS A 129 -5.48 -14.59 5.90
N THR A 130 -6.02 -13.80 4.97
CA THR A 130 -5.32 -13.36 3.75
C THR A 130 -5.77 -11.96 3.36
N VAL A 131 -5.05 -11.34 2.44
CA VAL A 131 -5.45 -10.09 1.79
C VAL A 131 -5.90 -10.42 0.37
N ALA A 132 -7.03 -9.85 -0.04
CA ALA A 132 -7.58 -10.03 -1.37
C ALA A 132 -7.95 -8.68 -2.01
N ILE A 133 -8.01 -8.67 -3.34
CA ILE A 133 -8.55 -7.56 -4.12
C ILE A 133 -9.89 -8.01 -4.71
N ILE A 134 -10.95 -7.27 -4.45
CA ILE A 134 -12.23 -7.43 -5.14
C ILE A 134 -12.02 -6.85 -6.54
N GLU A 135 -12.09 -7.71 -7.55
CA GLU A 135 -11.94 -7.32 -8.96
C GLU A 135 -13.27 -7.02 -9.63
N SER A 136 -14.35 -7.65 -9.18
CA SER A 136 -15.69 -7.32 -9.63
C SER A 136 -16.76 -7.54 -8.58
N ILE A 137 -17.81 -6.72 -8.66
CA ILE A 137 -19.03 -6.80 -7.86
C ILE A 137 -20.18 -6.80 -8.84
N GLY A 138 -21.04 -7.79 -8.76
CA GLY A 138 -22.13 -7.84 -9.73
C GLY A 138 -23.27 -8.77 -9.34
N THR A 139 -24.29 -8.72 -10.18
CA THR A 139 -25.40 -9.66 -10.23
C THR A 139 -25.48 -10.24 -11.64
N ALA A 140 -26.44 -11.11 -11.92
CA ALA A 140 -26.66 -11.64 -13.26
C ALA A 140 -26.91 -10.54 -14.32
N GLN A 141 -27.31 -9.34 -13.91
CA GLN A 141 -27.69 -8.24 -14.81
C GLN A 141 -26.62 -7.17 -15.01
N TYR A 142 -25.70 -7.01 -14.05
CA TYR A 142 -24.65 -6.01 -14.13
C TYR A 142 -23.37 -6.48 -13.43
N GLU A 143 -22.23 -6.02 -13.91
CA GLU A 143 -20.92 -6.24 -13.32
C GLU A 143 -20.18 -4.90 -13.25
N ILE A 144 -19.68 -4.55 -12.07
CA ILE A 144 -18.83 -3.38 -11.85
C ILE A 144 -17.43 -3.87 -11.56
N LYS A 145 -16.48 -3.53 -12.41
CA LYS A 145 -15.06 -3.79 -12.18
C LYS A 145 -14.52 -2.85 -11.12
N THR A 146 -13.80 -3.39 -10.15
CA THR A 146 -13.22 -2.65 -9.02
C THR A 146 -11.80 -3.10 -8.73
N ARG A 147 -11.16 -2.45 -7.79
CA ARG A 147 -9.85 -2.87 -7.29
C ARG A 147 -9.72 -2.61 -5.80
N ILE A 148 -10.72 -3.04 -5.05
CA ILE A 148 -10.83 -2.76 -3.61
C ILE A 148 -10.08 -3.82 -2.83
N LYS A 149 -9.14 -3.38 -1.99
CA LYS A 149 -8.33 -4.24 -1.15
C LYS A 149 -9.02 -4.51 0.19
N ILE A 150 -9.18 -5.77 0.53
CA ILE A 150 -9.87 -6.20 1.76
C ILE A 150 -9.07 -7.29 2.49
N ILE A 151 -9.34 -7.45 3.79
CA ILE A 151 -8.92 -8.63 4.55
C ILE A 151 -9.99 -9.70 4.45
N VAL A 152 -9.58 -10.93 4.19
CA VAL A 152 -10.46 -12.10 4.14
C VAL A 152 -10.06 -13.07 5.25
N HIS A 153 -11.03 -13.43 6.07
CA HIS A 153 -10.94 -14.47 7.09
C HIS A 153 -11.75 -15.67 6.65
N ILE A 154 -11.10 -16.81 6.43
CA ILE A 154 -11.74 -18.05 6.01
C ILE A 154 -11.76 -19.00 7.21
N ALA A 155 -12.93 -19.49 7.61
CA ALA A 155 -13.07 -20.39 8.74
C ALA A 155 -12.29 -21.70 8.50
N VAL A 156 -11.50 -22.11 9.48
CA VAL A 156 -10.76 -23.39 9.43
C VAL A 156 -11.75 -24.53 9.60
N ASN A 157 -11.71 -25.47 8.66
CA ASN A 157 -12.42 -26.73 8.79
C ASN A 157 -11.46 -27.89 8.54
N ARG A 158 -11.34 -28.81 9.50
CA ARG A 158 -10.45 -29.98 9.43
C ARG A 158 -10.73 -30.92 8.24
N SER A 159 -11.91 -30.80 7.61
CA SER A 159 -12.35 -31.67 6.51
C SER A 159 -12.21 -31.06 5.10
N HIS A 160 -11.71 -29.84 4.93
CA HIS A 160 -11.65 -29.20 3.62
C HIS A 160 -10.23 -29.18 3.06
N SER A 161 -9.94 -30.16 2.22
CA SER A 161 -8.75 -30.20 1.36
C SER A 161 -8.64 -29.00 0.40
N ILE A 162 -9.75 -28.34 0.06
CA ILE A 162 -9.79 -27.20 -0.88
C ILE A 162 -8.98 -26.00 -0.38
N ILE A 163 -8.90 -25.78 0.93
CA ILE A 163 -8.10 -24.67 1.50
C ILE A 163 -6.60 -24.84 1.17
N ASN A 164 -6.14 -26.09 1.06
CA ASN A 164 -4.75 -26.39 0.74
C ASN A 164 -4.38 -26.01 -0.71
N PHE A 165 -5.37 -25.84 -1.59
CA PHE A 165 -5.17 -25.41 -2.98
C PHE A 165 -5.26 -23.89 -3.16
N LEU A 166 -5.71 -23.14 -2.13
CA LEU A 166 -5.73 -21.68 -2.18
C LEU A 166 -4.33 -21.12 -1.97
N SER A 167 -3.85 -20.39 -2.95
CA SER A 167 -2.56 -19.68 -2.92
C SER A 167 -2.75 -18.21 -3.31
N ALA A 168 -1.71 -17.43 -3.17
CA ALA A 168 -1.69 -16.10 -3.78
C ALA A 168 -1.95 -16.22 -5.29
N GLY A 169 -2.86 -15.40 -5.81
CA GLY A 169 -3.33 -15.47 -7.21
C GLY A 169 -4.61 -16.28 -7.41
N SER A 170 -5.06 -17.09 -6.44
CA SER A 170 -6.33 -17.81 -6.54
C SER A 170 -7.52 -16.86 -6.55
N TYR A 171 -8.55 -17.22 -7.33
CA TYR A 171 -9.81 -16.49 -7.40
C TYR A 171 -10.89 -17.19 -6.59
N ILE A 172 -11.63 -16.40 -5.82
CA ILE A 172 -12.79 -16.86 -5.06
C ILE A 172 -14.00 -15.97 -5.35
N ALA A 173 -15.17 -16.56 -5.36
CA ALA A 173 -16.44 -15.86 -5.46
C ALA A 173 -17.27 -16.09 -4.19
N THR A 174 -17.97 -15.07 -3.74
CA THR A 174 -18.86 -15.14 -2.58
C THR A 174 -20.00 -14.13 -2.72
N ALA A 175 -21.14 -14.45 -2.12
CA ALA A 175 -22.25 -13.52 -1.95
C ALA A 175 -22.23 -12.81 -0.58
N THR A 176 -21.22 -13.10 0.27
CA THR A 176 -21.09 -12.45 1.58
C THR A 176 -20.59 -11.03 1.41
N GLN A 177 -21.33 -10.08 1.97
CA GLN A 177 -20.95 -8.66 1.89
C GLN A 177 -19.77 -8.35 2.82
N PRO A 178 -18.75 -7.61 2.35
CA PRO A 178 -17.67 -7.11 3.19
C PRO A 178 -18.18 -6.09 4.21
N ASN A 179 -17.72 -6.18 5.44
CA ASN A 179 -18.04 -5.26 6.52
C ASN A 179 -16.88 -4.27 6.74
N PRO A 180 -17.16 -3.02 7.12
CA PRO A 180 -16.10 -2.09 7.53
C PRO A 180 -15.32 -2.65 8.71
N VAL A 181 -14.03 -2.35 8.77
CA VAL A 181 -13.19 -2.75 9.91
C VAL A 181 -13.68 -2.04 11.17
N PRO A 182 -14.02 -2.77 12.25
CA PRO A 182 -14.51 -2.18 13.48
C PRO A 182 -13.42 -1.33 14.14
N ASP A 183 -13.86 -0.30 14.80
CA ASP A 183 -13.02 0.55 15.63
C ASP A 183 -12.86 -0.09 17.00
N THR A 184 -11.70 -0.69 17.26
CA THR A 184 -11.37 -1.29 18.57
C THR A 184 -10.45 -0.33 19.32
N HIS A 185 -11.03 0.73 19.89
CA HIS A 185 -10.28 1.69 20.69
C HIS A 185 -10.00 1.13 22.09
N ASN A 186 -8.81 0.56 22.27
CA ASN A 186 -8.21 0.45 23.59
C ASN A 186 -7.39 1.73 23.81
N PRO A 187 -7.70 2.56 24.82
CA PRO A 187 -6.91 3.74 25.13
C PRO A 187 -5.43 3.39 25.30
N GLY A 188 -4.54 4.04 24.52
CA GLY A 188 -3.11 3.73 24.51
C GLY A 188 -2.70 2.47 23.77
N GLY A 189 -3.64 1.73 23.16
CA GLY A 189 -3.37 0.54 22.37
C GLY A 189 -3.04 0.84 20.90
N PHE A 190 -2.58 -0.19 20.19
CA PHE A 190 -2.33 -0.12 18.76
C PHE A 190 -3.63 0.09 17.97
N ASN A 191 -3.73 1.18 17.21
CA ASN A 191 -4.89 1.46 16.37
C ASN A 191 -4.83 0.61 15.09
N TYR A 192 -5.44 -0.58 15.13
CA TYR A 192 -5.45 -1.54 14.03
C TYR A 192 -6.21 -1.02 12.81
N LYS A 193 -7.33 -0.29 13.02
CA LYS A 193 -8.12 0.30 11.94
C LYS A 193 -7.32 1.34 11.15
N GLU A 194 -6.60 2.21 11.85
CA GLU A 194 -5.74 3.21 11.22
C GLU A 194 -4.56 2.57 10.49
N TRP A 195 -3.95 1.53 11.08
CA TRP A 195 -2.89 0.78 10.42
C TRP A 195 -3.38 0.12 9.12
N LEU A 196 -4.57 -0.49 9.12
CA LEU A 196 -5.19 -1.04 7.92
C LEU A 196 -5.52 0.04 6.90
N PHE A 197 -6.04 1.18 7.36
CA PHE A 197 -6.35 2.32 6.51
C PHE A 197 -5.10 2.83 5.77
N ARG A 198 -3.95 2.89 6.44
CA ARG A 198 -2.66 3.24 5.80
C ARG A 198 -2.22 2.20 4.77
N ASN A 199 -2.63 0.95 4.92
CA ASN A 199 -2.39 -0.15 3.96
C ASN A 199 -3.48 -0.29 2.89
N GLU A 200 -4.35 0.72 2.75
CA GLU A 200 -5.45 0.76 1.77
C GLU A 200 -6.54 -0.30 2.00
N ILE A 201 -6.72 -0.72 3.24
CA ILE A 201 -7.71 -1.71 3.64
C ILE A 201 -8.74 -1.03 4.54
N THR A 202 -9.99 -0.96 4.08
CA THR A 202 -11.10 -0.35 4.82
C THR A 202 -12.13 -1.38 5.28
N HIS A 203 -12.18 -2.54 4.63
CA HIS A 203 -13.18 -3.58 4.87
C HIS A 203 -12.54 -4.93 5.18
N GLN A 204 -13.31 -5.76 5.87
CA GLN A 204 -12.98 -7.14 6.16
C GLN A 204 -14.15 -8.06 5.80
N LEU A 205 -13.84 -9.30 5.48
CA LEU A 205 -14.81 -10.31 5.07
C LEU A 205 -14.57 -11.59 5.85
N TYR A 206 -15.63 -12.12 6.45
CA TYR A 206 -15.60 -13.41 7.13
C TYR A 206 -16.35 -14.43 6.28
N LEU A 207 -15.62 -15.43 5.80
CA LEU A 207 -16.15 -16.50 4.98
C LEU A 207 -16.38 -17.75 5.84
N ALA A 208 -17.65 -18.07 6.03
CA ALA A 208 -18.07 -19.31 6.64
C ALA A 208 -17.89 -20.51 5.66
N LYS A 209 -18.04 -21.73 6.17
CA LYS A 209 -18.04 -22.94 5.34
C LYS A 209 -19.19 -22.86 4.32
N GLY A 210 -18.86 -23.10 3.05
CA GLY A 210 -19.85 -23.12 1.97
C GLY A 210 -20.35 -21.76 1.48
N SER A 211 -19.87 -20.65 2.08
CA SER A 211 -20.27 -19.31 1.64
C SER A 211 -19.42 -18.78 0.48
N TRP A 212 -18.47 -19.55 -0.03
CA TRP A 212 -17.58 -19.17 -1.11
C TRP A 212 -17.25 -20.34 -2.02
N VAL A 213 -16.88 -20.04 -3.24
CA VAL A 213 -16.50 -20.99 -4.28
C VAL A 213 -15.15 -20.57 -4.87
N MET A 214 -14.25 -21.53 -5.07
CA MET A 214 -13.02 -21.31 -5.81
C MET A 214 -13.34 -21.25 -7.30
N LEU A 215 -12.91 -20.18 -7.98
CA LEU A 215 -13.04 -20.07 -9.42
C LEU A 215 -11.80 -20.67 -10.11
N PRO A 216 -11.95 -21.27 -11.30
CA PRO A 216 -10.80 -21.69 -12.08
C PRO A 216 -9.94 -20.46 -12.40
N ASN A 217 -8.62 -20.61 -12.22
CA ASN A 217 -7.67 -19.52 -12.41
C ASN A 217 -7.80 -18.91 -13.81
N LYS A 218 -8.24 -17.67 -13.90
CA LYS A 218 -7.90 -16.83 -15.05
C LYS A 218 -6.38 -16.62 -14.98
N LYS A 219 -5.64 -17.06 -16.00
CA LYS A 219 -4.18 -16.99 -16.13
C LYS A 219 -3.63 -15.65 -15.56
N SER A 220 -3.35 -15.60 -14.27
CA SER A 220 -2.55 -14.53 -13.69
C SER A 220 -1.13 -15.08 -13.63
N ASN A 221 -0.15 -14.25 -13.92
CA ASN A 221 1.30 -14.49 -14.00
C ASN A 221 1.78 -15.77 -13.26
N GLU A 222 1.46 -16.92 -13.79
CA GLU A 222 1.89 -18.24 -13.26
C GLU A 222 3.42 -18.33 -13.20
N TYR A 223 4.12 -17.60 -14.09
CA TYR A 223 5.58 -17.65 -14.16
C TYR A 223 6.26 -17.26 -12.84
N LEU A 224 5.84 -16.18 -12.19
CA LEU A 224 6.43 -15.76 -10.92
C LEU A 224 6.12 -16.75 -9.79
N GLN A 225 4.89 -17.25 -9.73
CA GLN A 225 4.48 -18.23 -8.74
C GLN A 225 5.19 -19.58 -8.96
N VAL A 226 5.27 -20.03 -10.21
CA VAL A 226 5.99 -21.25 -10.59
C VAL A 226 7.48 -21.09 -10.28
N LEU A 227 8.06 -19.93 -10.56
CA LEU A 227 9.47 -19.64 -10.25
C LEU A 227 9.71 -19.65 -8.74
N GLN A 228 8.86 -18.92 -7.96
CA GLN A 228 8.95 -18.94 -6.49
C GLN A 228 8.81 -20.36 -5.92
N GLN A 229 7.87 -21.16 -6.45
CA GLN A 229 7.69 -22.54 -6.02
C GLN A 229 8.91 -23.42 -6.37
N LYS A 230 9.47 -23.27 -7.57
CA LYS A 230 10.70 -23.97 -7.97
C LYS A 230 11.87 -23.62 -7.05
N ILE A 231 12.08 -22.34 -6.76
CA ILE A 231 13.14 -21.90 -5.86
C ILE A 231 12.92 -22.46 -4.46
N ARG A 232 11.68 -22.38 -3.95
CA ARG A 232 11.32 -22.93 -2.64
C ARG A 232 11.60 -24.42 -2.55
N ASN A 233 11.20 -25.20 -3.56
CA ASN A 233 11.47 -26.64 -3.60
C ASN A 233 12.98 -26.95 -3.59
N ARG A 234 13.77 -26.17 -4.34
CA ARG A 234 15.23 -26.31 -4.35
C ARG A 234 15.85 -25.98 -3.00
N LEU A 235 15.38 -24.91 -2.32
CA LEU A 235 15.83 -24.57 -0.96
C LEU A 235 15.49 -25.67 0.04
N GLN A 236 14.28 -26.25 -0.06
CA GLN A 236 13.87 -27.35 0.81
C GLN A 236 14.71 -28.62 0.63
N GLN A 237 15.23 -28.88 -0.56
CA GLN A 237 16.08 -30.03 -0.87
C GLN A 237 17.53 -29.84 -0.43
N ASN A 238 18.09 -28.64 -0.53
CA ASN A 238 19.51 -28.37 -0.36
C ASN A 238 19.91 -27.80 1.00
N ILE A 239 18.95 -27.34 1.80
CA ILE A 239 19.20 -26.81 3.15
C ILE A 239 18.63 -27.79 4.17
N THR A 240 19.32 -28.06 5.26
CA THR A 240 18.93 -29.11 6.22
C THR A 240 18.09 -28.58 7.38
N GLY A 241 18.27 -27.39 7.87
CA GLY A 241 17.52 -26.86 9.04
C GLY A 241 16.16 -26.22 8.66
N LYS A 242 15.16 -26.31 9.54
CA LYS A 242 13.82 -25.70 9.32
C LYS A 242 13.88 -24.18 9.37
N GLN A 243 14.63 -23.62 10.30
CA GLN A 243 14.78 -22.17 10.48
C GLN A 243 15.64 -21.58 9.36
N GLU A 244 16.71 -22.26 8.96
CA GLU A 244 17.60 -21.86 7.88
C GLU A 244 16.86 -21.83 6.54
N LYS A 245 16.00 -22.83 6.26
CA LYS A 245 15.09 -22.84 5.09
C LYS A 245 14.17 -21.64 5.08
N ALA A 246 13.55 -21.33 6.21
CA ALA A 246 12.62 -20.22 6.35
C ALA A 246 13.32 -18.85 6.12
N VAL A 247 14.51 -18.66 6.71
CA VAL A 247 15.30 -17.45 6.53
C VAL A 247 15.81 -17.33 5.08
N ALA A 248 16.30 -18.40 4.49
CA ALA A 248 16.74 -18.42 3.09
C ALA A 248 15.59 -18.07 2.13
N ALA A 249 14.40 -18.64 2.33
CA ALA A 249 13.22 -18.31 1.54
C ALA A 249 12.80 -16.84 1.72
N ALA A 250 12.86 -16.30 2.93
CA ALA A 250 12.55 -14.90 3.19
C ALA A 250 13.53 -13.95 2.48
N LEU A 251 14.82 -14.24 2.53
CA LEU A 251 15.85 -13.41 1.93
C LEU A 251 15.87 -13.48 0.39
N LEU A 252 15.72 -14.70 -0.20
CA LEU A 252 15.86 -14.87 -1.64
C LEU A 252 14.59 -14.55 -2.43
N ILE A 253 13.42 -14.93 -1.90
CA ILE A 253 12.13 -14.80 -2.61
C ILE A 253 11.09 -13.97 -1.87
N GLY A 254 11.47 -13.35 -0.73
CA GLY A 254 10.57 -12.55 0.09
C GLY A 254 9.49 -13.36 0.83
N TYR A 255 9.62 -14.70 0.91
CA TYR A 255 8.65 -15.59 1.52
C TYR A 255 8.89 -15.72 3.02
N LYS A 256 8.14 -14.93 3.83
CA LYS A 256 8.35 -14.80 5.28
C LYS A 256 7.46 -15.71 6.15
N GLN A 257 6.60 -16.51 5.52
CA GLN A 257 5.54 -17.24 6.24
C GLN A 257 6.02 -18.44 7.04
N ASP A 258 7.14 -19.03 6.61
CA ASP A 258 7.74 -20.16 7.30
C ASP A 258 8.63 -19.72 8.49
N ILE A 259 8.80 -18.39 8.71
CA ILE A 259 9.56 -17.87 9.83
C ILE A 259 8.72 -17.96 11.11
N ASP A 260 9.24 -18.66 12.09
CA ASP A 260 8.61 -18.80 13.39
C ASP A 260 8.54 -17.46 14.14
N SER A 261 7.47 -17.26 14.92
CA SER A 261 7.26 -16.06 15.74
C SER A 261 8.40 -15.79 16.71
N ASP A 262 9.00 -16.84 17.27
CA ASP A 262 10.09 -16.72 18.23
C ASP A 262 11.39 -16.31 17.55
N LEU A 263 11.64 -16.83 16.35
CA LEU A 263 12.74 -16.38 15.51
C LEU A 263 12.57 -14.91 15.08
N MET A 264 11.34 -14.51 14.72
CA MET A 264 11.04 -13.11 14.38
C MET A 264 11.27 -12.18 15.57
N LYS A 265 10.89 -12.59 16.79
CA LYS A 265 11.16 -11.85 18.02
C LYS A 265 12.67 -11.74 18.31
N ALA A 266 13.42 -12.83 18.12
CA ALA A 266 14.87 -12.82 18.30
C ALA A 266 15.54 -11.81 17.36
N TYR A 267 15.19 -11.79 16.07
CA TYR A 267 15.68 -10.81 15.11
C TYR A 267 15.24 -9.37 15.44
N SER A 268 14.05 -9.20 16.00
CA SER A 268 13.56 -7.90 16.46
C SER A 268 14.36 -7.39 17.65
N ASN A 269 14.60 -8.25 18.62
CA ASN A 269 15.34 -7.90 19.84
C ASN A 269 16.82 -7.57 19.57
N THR A 270 17.41 -8.20 18.57
CA THR A 270 18.80 -7.91 18.14
C THR A 270 18.87 -6.71 17.18
N GLY A 271 17.73 -6.10 16.81
CA GLY A 271 17.69 -4.95 15.89
C GLY A 271 17.97 -5.28 14.43
N VAL A 272 18.20 -6.56 14.07
CA VAL A 272 18.52 -6.98 12.69
C VAL A 272 17.31 -7.43 11.89
N ILE A 273 16.09 -7.18 12.37
CA ILE A 273 14.84 -7.52 11.67
C ILE A 273 14.75 -6.87 10.27
N HIS A 274 15.40 -5.73 10.08
CA HIS A 274 15.47 -5.04 8.79
C HIS A 274 16.17 -5.89 7.72
N VAL A 275 17.07 -6.79 8.07
CA VAL A 275 17.74 -7.71 7.12
C VAL A 275 16.70 -8.66 6.51
N ILE A 276 15.75 -9.17 7.30
CA ILE A 276 14.63 -9.99 6.80
C ILE A 276 13.62 -9.14 6.01
N ALA A 277 13.57 -7.82 6.29
CA ALA A 277 12.73 -6.89 5.55
C ALA A 277 13.32 -6.53 4.17
N ILE A 278 14.65 -6.63 4.00
CA ILE A 278 15.31 -6.46 2.71
C ILE A 278 14.80 -7.57 1.78
N SER A 279 14.06 -7.17 0.75
CA SER A 279 13.51 -8.13 -0.20
C SER A 279 14.63 -8.68 -1.10
N GLY A 280 14.49 -9.94 -1.57
CA GLY A 280 15.42 -10.53 -2.55
C GLY A 280 15.60 -9.69 -3.83
N LEU A 281 14.65 -8.79 -4.10
CA LEU A 281 14.75 -7.81 -5.19
C LEU A 281 15.93 -6.84 -4.98
N HIS A 282 16.19 -6.39 -3.76
CA HIS A 282 17.35 -5.53 -3.45
C HIS A 282 18.67 -6.28 -3.65
N LEU A 283 18.72 -7.53 -3.20
CA LEU A 283 19.90 -8.38 -3.43
C LEU A 283 20.10 -8.68 -4.91
N GLY A 284 19.04 -8.96 -5.65
CA GLY A 284 19.08 -9.19 -7.10
C GLY A 284 19.49 -7.95 -7.87
N LEU A 285 19.08 -6.76 -7.42
CA LEU A 285 19.43 -5.49 -8.05
C LEU A 285 20.92 -5.14 -7.79
N ILE A 286 21.40 -5.34 -6.55
CA ILE A 286 22.82 -5.18 -6.21
C ILE A 286 23.69 -6.17 -6.99
N TYR A 287 23.28 -7.44 -7.07
CA TYR A 287 23.96 -8.47 -7.84
C TYR A 287 23.98 -8.16 -9.33
N GLY A 288 22.85 -7.73 -9.91
CA GLY A 288 22.76 -7.30 -11.31
C GLY A 288 23.64 -6.10 -11.62
N LEU A 289 23.77 -5.17 -10.68
CA LEU A 289 24.64 -3.99 -10.81
C LEU A 289 26.12 -4.38 -10.73
N LEU A 290 26.47 -5.36 -9.90
CA LEU A 290 27.84 -5.88 -9.79
C LEU A 290 28.30 -6.71 -10.99
N ILE A 291 27.38 -7.40 -11.67
CA ILE A 291 27.69 -8.18 -12.89
C ILE A 291 27.65 -7.30 -14.15
N GLY A 292 26.86 -6.21 -14.13
CA GLY A 292 26.74 -5.28 -15.25
C GLY A 292 27.86 -4.25 -15.34
N ILE A 293 28.81 -4.27 -14.39
CA ILE A 293 30.07 -3.53 -14.39
C ILE A 293 31.19 -4.49 -14.79
#